data_1059e6cd3f07c46cdec280d55a67069c
#
_entry.id   1059e6cd3f07c46cdec280d55a67069c
#
_cell.length_a   1.000
_cell.length_b   1.000
_cell.length_c   1.000
_cell.angle_alpha   90.00
_cell.angle_beta   90.00
_cell.angle_gamma   90.00
#
_symmetry.space_group_name_H-M   'P 1'
#
loop_
_entity.id
_entity.type
_entity.pdbx_description
1 polymer ?
#
loop_
_entity_poly.entity_id
_entity_poly.type
_entity_poly.pdbx_seq_one_letter_code
_entity_poly.pdbx_strand_id
1 'polypeptide(L)'
;MAVSNVALFGAAFLTPVIVGKMTVTIGWQWSFYFVAIFLAASLPLMIFFVPETAYRRSDDLNTDFKHKPGHSESTDSHLALRDPVNDESKAFVPETGAAHGASRTEVTATHIPQERNSFLGSLRIFTGRKTDEKFWKLLLRPFPLFLHPGILWACLIQGVVIGWAVFIGVILALVFEGPPLWFHEDQTGYLYSGAFIGSMIGLILAGVLTDSMTKFMVKLNRGKYEPEFRILLVVFQLVFACMGLYGFGWTASNTMKYHWLLPDVFFAFVIIGMVMGAVAASLYIVDAHRMLQSSPVMCQVTSLMITGEIAIEAFTCLLIFKNMFSFVLTFFAYDWMAYGGVKHTMIVLGSIQAGICCLSIPMCKFSPRR
;
A
#
# COMPACT_ATOMS: atom_id res chain seq x y z
N MET A 1 -7.07 2.26 8.65
CA MET A 1 -6.48 2.73 7.39
C MET A 1 -7.06 4.06 6.88
N ALA A 2 -8.38 4.26 6.80
CA ALA A 2 -8.94 5.54 6.31
C ALA A 2 -8.46 6.76 7.14
N VAL A 3 -8.53 6.70 8.46
CA VAL A 3 -8.08 7.78 9.35
C VAL A 3 -6.60 8.09 9.18
N SER A 4 -5.75 7.07 9.03
CA SER A 4 -4.31 7.25 8.79
C SER A 4 -4.03 7.95 7.46
N ASN A 5 -4.80 7.64 6.42
CA ASN A 5 -4.67 8.31 5.11
C ASN A 5 -5.16 9.76 5.17
N VAL A 6 -6.25 10.04 5.89
CA VAL A 6 -6.72 11.43 6.12
C VAL A 6 -5.64 12.25 6.81
N ALA A 7 -5.01 11.70 7.86
CA ALA A 7 -3.93 12.38 8.57
C ALA A 7 -2.71 12.60 7.67
N LEU A 8 -2.33 11.59 6.86
CA LEU A 8 -1.20 11.67 5.94
C LEU A 8 -1.42 12.74 4.86
N PHE A 9 -2.57 12.73 4.19
CA PHE A 9 -2.88 13.69 3.14
C PHE A 9 -3.16 15.09 3.72
N GLY A 10 -3.79 15.14 4.91
CA GLY A 10 -3.96 16.39 5.65
C GLY A 10 -2.61 17.04 5.93
N ALA A 11 -1.66 16.30 6.50
CA ALA A 11 -0.32 16.80 6.75
C ALA A 11 0.38 17.23 5.46
N ALA A 12 0.31 16.42 4.40
CA ALA A 12 0.99 16.72 3.14
C ALA A 12 0.52 18.01 2.47
N PHE A 13 -0.79 18.29 2.47
CA PHE A 13 -1.35 19.40 1.71
C PHE A 13 -1.74 20.61 2.55
N LEU A 14 -1.99 20.46 3.86
CA LEU A 14 -2.22 21.61 4.75
C LEU A 14 -0.92 22.25 5.25
N THR A 15 0.17 21.50 5.33
CA THR A 15 1.46 22.04 5.76
C THR A 15 1.90 23.24 4.91
N PRO A 16 1.88 23.21 3.56
CA PRO A 16 2.26 24.36 2.75
C PRO A 16 1.39 25.60 2.99
N VAL A 17 0.09 25.40 3.29
CA VAL A 17 -0.83 26.51 3.64
C VAL A 17 -0.36 27.21 4.93
N ILE A 18 -0.03 26.44 5.95
CA ILE A 18 0.43 26.95 7.25
C ILE A 18 1.82 27.58 7.08
N VAL A 19 2.74 26.90 6.40
CA VAL A 19 4.11 27.36 6.19
C VAL A 19 4.15 28.63 5.36
N GLY A 20 3.36 28.75 4.28
CA GLY A 20 3.27 29.97 3.50
C GLY A 20 2.86 31.18 4.34
N LYS A 21 1.85 31.02 5.22
CA LYS A 21 1.44 32.08 6.15
C LYS A 21 2.52 32.42 7.17
N MET A 22 3.23 31.40 7.68
CA MET A 22 4.32 31.58 8.63
C MET A 22 5.50 32.32 8.03
N THR A 23 5.86 32.00 6.79
CA THR A 23 6.99 32.62 6.09
C THR A 23 6.81 34.12 5.99
N VAL A 24 5.60 34.56 5.65
CA VAL A 24 5.28 36.01 5.51
C VAL A 24 5.18 36.71 6.87
N THR A 25 4.69 36.05 7.92
CA THR A 25 4.41 36.69 9.23
C THR A 25 5.59 36.69 10.19
N ILE A 26 6.29 35.55 10.30
CA ILE A 26 7.30 35.31 11.35
C ILE A 26 8.68 35.04 10.72
N GLY A 27 8.72 34.70 9.44
CA GLY A 27 9.91 34.33 8.69
C GLY A 27 10.09 32.82 8.50
N TRP A 28 10.73 32.45 7.41
CA TRP A 28 10.92 31.04 6.96
C TRP A 28 11.65 30.17 7.98
N GLN A 29 12.53 30.74 8.81
CA GLN A 29 13.29 30.03 9.83
C GLN A 29 12.39 29.35 10.88
N TRP A 30 11.27 29.99 11.21
CA TRP A 30 10.33 29.46 12.19
C TRP A 30 9.65 28.18 11.75
N SER A 31 9.53 27.95 10.43
CA SER A 31 9.01 26.68 9.91
C SER A 31 9.85 25.49 10.37
N PHE A 32 11.17 25.62 10.39
CA PHE A 32 12.07 24.58 10.89
C PHE A 32 12.04 24.46 12.41
N TYR A 33 11.95 25.59 13.14
CA TYR A 33 11.87 25.56 14.60
C TYR A 33 10.57 24.87 15.08
N PHE A 34 9.44 25.13 14.44
CA PHE A 34 8.18 24.45 14.78
C PHE A 34 8.27 22.95 14.53
N VAL A 35 8.82 22.50 13.41
CA VAL A 35 9.03 21.09 13.15
C VAL A 35 9.91 20.45 14.23
N ALA A 36 11.02 21.11 14.59
CA ALA A 36 11.93 20.62 15.63
C ALA A 36 11.23 20.52 17.01
N ILE A 37 10.48 21.56 17.39
CA ILE A 37 9.72 21.59 18.66
C ILE A 37 8.67 20.48 18.67
N PHE A 38 7.92 20.31 17.56
CA PHE A 38 6.89 19.29 17.46
C PHE A 38 7.47 17.87 17.55
N LEU A 39 8.59 17.62 16.87
CA LEU A 39 9.32 16.35 16.97
C LEU A 39 9.84 16.10 18.38
N ALA A 40 10.43 17.12 19.02
CA ALA A 40 10.91 17.01 20.39
C ALA A 40 9.79 16.72 21.38
N ALA A 41 8.60 17.34 21.19
CA ALA A 41 7.42 17.07 22.02
C ALA A 41 6.79 15.71 21.74
N SER A 42 6.83 15.22 20.51
CA SER A 42 6.28 13.90 20.14
C SER A 42 7.14 12.73 20.63
N LEU A 43 8.44 12.92 20.80
CA LEU A 43 9.37 11.87 21.22
C LEU A 43 9.01 11.25 22.58
N PRO A 44 8.81 12.02 23.68
CA PRO A 44 8.33 11.44 24.94
C PRO A 44 6.97 10.76 24.80
N LEU A 45 6.04 11.34 24.02
CA LEU A 45 4.75 10.69 23.76
C LEU A 45 4.92 9.32 23.11
N MET A 46 5.81 9.19 22.14
CA MET A 46 6.12 7.89 21.53
C MET A 46 6.73 6.90 22.55
N ILE A 47 7.67 7.36 23.38
CA ILE A 47 8.30 6.48 24.39
C ILE A 47 7.29 5.95 25.39
N PHE A 48 6.34 6.80 25.85
CA PHE A 48 5.37 6.40 26.86
C PHE A 48 4.15 5.65 26.34
N PHE A 49 3.69 5.96 25.12
CA PHE A 49 2.43 5.42 24.59
C PHE A 49 2.60 4.36 23.52
N VAL A 50 3.79 4.23 22.88
CA VAL A 50 4.03 3.23 21.86
C VAL A 50 4.95 2.14 22.42
N PRO A 51 4.37 1.04 22.96
CA PRO A 51 5.17 -0.08 23.44
C PRO A 51 5.86 -0.78 22.28
N GLU A 52 6.91 -1.55 22.60
CA GLU A 52 7.64 -2.38 21.63
C GLU A 52 6.68 -3.29 20.85
N THR A 53 6.57 -3.06 19.54
CA THR A 53 5.68 -3.82 18.65
C THR A 53 6.30 -5.08 18.08
N ALA A 54 7.63 -5.27 18.24
CA ALA A 54 8.34 -6.47 17.76
C ALA A 54 8.08 -7.65 18.70
N TYR A 55 6.90 -8.26 18.56
CA TYR A 55 6.48 -9.45 19.29
C TYR A 55 6.73 -10.69 18.44
N ARG A 56 7.54 -11.63 18.94
CA ARG A 56 7.63 -12.99 18.37
C ARG A 56 6.47 -13.81 18.93
N ARG A 57 5.51 -14.17 18.08
CA ARG A 57 4.53 -15.21 18.41
C ARG A 57 5.27 -16.51 18.67
N SER A 58 4.89 -17.25 19.72
CA SER A 58 5.34 -18.62 19.88
C SER A 58 4.84 -19.44 18.68
N ASP A 59 5.66 -20.39 18.20
CA ASP A 59 5.35 -21.21 17.03
C ASP A 59 4.05 -22.01 17.20
N ASP A 60 3.65 -22.28 18.45
CA ASP A 60 2.40 -22.97 18.78
C ASP A 60 1.13 -22.15 18.49
N LEU A 61 1.23 -20.83 18.51
CA LEU A 61 0.14 -19.90 18.19
C LEU A 61 0.08 -19.55 16.70
N ASN A 62 1.04 -19.98 15.90
CA ASN A 62 1.09 -19.81 14.46
C ASN A 62 0.27 -20.89 13.73
N THR A 63 -1.03 -20.97 14.04
CA THR A 63 -1.95 -21.94 13.44
C THR A 63 -2.12 -21.78 11.94
N ASP A 64 -1.81 -20.60 11.40
CA ASP A 64 -1.96 -20.30 9.98
C ASP A 64 -0.93 -21.02 9.09
N PHE A 65 0.17 -21.55 9.68
CA PHE A 65 1.26 -22.22 8.97
C PHE A 65 1.40 -23.72 9.32
N LYS A 66 0.57 -24.26 10.22
CA LYS A 66 0.53 -25.71 10.40
C LYS A 66 -0.18 -26.36 9.22
N HIS A 67 0.57 -26.56 8.14
CA HIS A 67 0.21 -27.56 7.15
C HIS A 67 0.06 -28.88 7.88
N LYS A 68 -1.15 -29.46 7.88
CA LYS A 68 -1.34 -30.85 8.31
C LYS A 68 -0.28 -31.69 7.58
N PRO A 69 0.60 -32.42 8.28
CA PRO A 69 1.42 -33.40 7.61
C PRO A 69 0.46 -34.36 6.93
N GLY A 70 0.54 -34.44 5.60
CA GLY A 70 -0.24 -35.39 4.83
C GLY A 70 0.03 -36.79 5.38
N HIS A 71 -1.03 -37.55 5.62
CA HIS A 71 -0.95 -38.98 5.71
C HIS A 71 -0.15 -39.49 4.51
N SER A 72 1.09 -39.85 4.71
CA SER A 72 1.81 -40.75 3.81
C SER A 72 1.13 -42.10 3.92
N GLU A 73 0.22 -42.38 3.02
CA GLU A 73 -0.18 -43.75 2.71
C GLU A 73 1.07 -44.49 2.27
N SER A 74 1.58 -45.30 3.16
CA SER A 74 2.53 -46.35 2.84
C SER A 74 1.80 -47.34 1.92
N THR A 75 2.19 -47.35 0.68
CA THR A 75 1.85 -48.36 -0.30
C THR A 75 2.55 -49.65 0.11
N ASP A 76 1.85 -50.51 0.77
CA ASP A 76 2.20 -51.94 0.83
C ASP A 76 1.19 -52.73 0.03
N SER A 77 1.70 -53.16 -1.09
CA SER A 77 1.12 -54.10 -2.02
C SER A 77 0.99 -55.49 -1.36
N HIS A 78 -0.22 -55.98 -1.17
CA HIS A 78 -0.48 -57.42 -1.23
C HIS A 78 -1.84 -57.69 -1.89
N LEU A 79 -1.74 -58.31 -3.05
CA LEU A 79 -2.81 -58.99 -3.78
C LEU A 79 -3.52 -60.03 -2.85
N ALA A 80 -4.82 -60.00 -2.78
CA ALA A 80 -5.63 -61.19 -2.73
C ALA A 80 -7.07 -60.90 -3.19
N LEU A 81 -7.43 -61.57 -4.27
CA LEU A 81 -8.79 -61.73 -4.78
C LEU A 81 -9.68 -62.42 -3.73
N ARG A 82 -10.90 -61.95 -3.56
CA ARG A 82 -12.10 -62.82 -3.61
C ARG A 82 -13.41 -61.99 -3.54
N ASP A 83 -14.27 -62.34 -4.45
CA ASP A 83 -15.63 -61.85 -4.67
C ASP A 83 -16.64 -62.48 -3.68
N PRO A 84 -17.95 -62.24 -3.90
CA PRO A 84 -18.84 -61.57 -2.95
C PRO A 84 -19.81 -62.59 -2.31
N VAL A 85 -20.71 -62.15 -1.48
CA VAL A 85 -22.10 -62.65 -1.31
C VAL A 85 -22.73 -62.12 0.00
N ASN A 86 -23.84 -61.40 -0.17
CA ASN A 86 -25.12 -61.34 0.62
C ASN A 86 -25.10 -61.61 2.14
N ASP A 87 -25.68 -60.84 3.00
CA ASP A 87 -27.12 -60.85 3.25
C ASP A 87 -27.46 -60.05 4.55
N GLU A 88 -28.61 -59.54 4.53
CA GLU A 88 -29.54 -58.97 5.46
C GLU A 88 -29.38 -59.17 7.01
N SER A 89 -29.80 -58.06 7.63
CA SER A 89 -30.81 -58.01 8.71
C SER A 89 -30.45 -58.03 10.17
N LYS A 90 -30.98 -57.01 10.81
CA LYS A 90 -31.62 -56.95 12.15
C LYS A 90 -30.77 -56.79 13.43
N ALA A 91 -30.94 -55.60 13.95
CA ALA A 91 -31.57 -55.27 15.24
C ALA A 91 -31.00 -55.85 16.53
N PHE A 92 -30.91 -54.91 17.47
CA PHE A 92 -31.15 -55.04 18.93
C PHE A 92 -29.95 -54.92 19.86
N VAL A 93 -30.03 -53.92 20.72
CA VAL A 93 -29.32 -53.63 22.00
C VAL A 93 -29.75 -54.69 23.02
N PRO A 94 -29.05 -55.03 24.14
CA PRO A 94 -28.39 -54.11 25.06
C PRO A 94 -27.12 -54.66 25.84
N GLU A 95 -26.49 -53.66 26.48
CA GLU A 95 -25.85 -53.67 27.83
C GLU A 95 -24.89 -54.78 28.31
N THR A 96 -23.91 -54.23 28.93
CA THR A 96 -23.14 -54.54 30.13
C THR A 96 -21.69 -55.03 29.97
N GLY A 97 -20.82 -54.18 30.48
CA GLY A 97 -19.81 -54.66 31.40
C GLY A 97 -18.36 -54.80 30.93
N ALA A 98 -17.54 -54.05 31.61
CA ALA A 98 -16.15 -54.27 31.94
C ALA A 98 -15.04 -53.65 31.10
N ALA A 99 -14.54 -52.56 31.64
CA ALA A 99 -13.14 -52.15 31.80
C ALA A 99 -12.06 -52.85 30.94
N HIS A 100 -11.49 -52.10 30.02
CA HIS A 100 -10.03 -52.12 29.82
C HIS A 100 -9.56 -50.71 29.45
N GLY A 101 -8.65 -50.22 30.30
CA GLY A 101 -8.09 -48.86 30.22
C GLY A 101 -7.32 -48.65 28.93
N ALA A 102 -7.83 -47.82 28.07
CA ALA A 102 -7.04 -47.11 27.09
C ALA A 102 -6.67 -45.76 27.72
N SER A 103 -5.45 -45.68 28.18
CA SER A 103 -4.82 -44.46 28.65
C SER A 103 -4.92 -43.42 27.54
N ARG A 104 -5.94 -42.60 27.65
CA ARG A 104 -6.06 -41.36 26.86
C ARG A 104 -5.02 -40.44 27.45
N THR A 105 -3.84 -40.43 26.86
CA THR A 105 -2.84 -39.41 27.15
C THR A 105 -3.47 -38.07 26.72
N GLU A 106 -4.17 -37.45 27.65
CA GLU A 106 -4.44 -36.02 27.56
C GLU A 106 -3.08 -35.36 27.50
N VAL A 107 -2.70 -34.93 26.29
CA VAL A 107 -1.66 -33.94 26.11
C VAL A 107 -2.23 -32.67 26.75
N THR A 108 -2.04 -32.56 28.05
CA THR A 108 -2.20 -31.31 28.78
C THR A 108 -1.21 -30.37 28.10
N ALA A 109 -1.67 -29.58 27.18
CA ALA A 109 -0.93 -28.42 26.69
C ALA A 109 -0.64 -27.60 27.93
N THR A 110 0.56 -27.74 28.44
CA THR A 110 1.10 -26.91 29.50
C THR A 110 1.10 -25.49 28.92
N HIS A 111 0.05 -24.79 29.19
CA HIS A 111 -0.06 -23.36 28.94
C HIS A 111 0.99 -22.72 29.86
N ILE A 112 2.22 -22.58 29.35
CA ILE A 112 3.23 -21.77 30.00
C ILE A 112 2.65 -20.36 30.02
N PRO A 113 2.31 -19.83 31.21
CA PRO A 113 1.78 -18.49 31.29
C PRO A 113 2.86 -17.55 30.77
N GLN A 114 2.62 -16.95 29.61
CA GLN A 114 3.54 -15.99 29.04
C GLN A 114 3.56 -14.79 30.02
N GLU A 115 4.68 -14.60 30.69
CA GLU A 115 4.87 -13.50 31.61
C GLU A 115 4.53 -12.19 30.92
N ARG A 116 3.49 -11.53 31.38
CA ARG A 116 3.13 -10.21 30.91
C ARG A 116 4.25 -9.26 31.33
N ASN A 117 4.96 -8.73 30.36
CA ASN A 117 5.97 -7.71 30.61
C ASN A 117 5.34 -6.58 31.44
N SER A 118 5.97 -6.25 32.57
CA SER A 118 5.60 -5.10 33.39
C SER A 118 5.67 -3.83 32.53
N PHE A 119 4.79 -2.84 32.79
CA PHE A 119 4.79 -1.56 32.09
C PHE A 119 6.18 -0.90 32.05
N LEU A 120 6.92 -0.97 33.17
CA LEU A 120 8.31 -0.51 33.24
C LEU A 120 9.29 -1.32 32.36
N GLY A 121 9.01 -2.60 32.13
CA GLY A 121 9.77 -3.43 31.18
C GLY A 121 9.52 -3.07 29.72
N SER A 122 8.32 -2.60 29.38
CA SER A 122 7.96 -2.15 28.03
C SER A 122 8.52 -0.78 27.67
N LEU A 123 8.90 0.02 28.66
CA LEU A 123 9.54 1.33 28.50
C LEU A 123 11.04 1.25 28.18
N ARG A 124 11.63 0.05 28.17
CA ARG A 124 13.05 -0.09 27.77
C ARG A 124 13.19 0.29 26.28
N ILE A 125 13.97 1.33 26.01
CA ILE A 125 14.25 1.86 24.67
C ILE A 125 14.97 0.81 23.81
N PHE A 126 15.70 -0.12 24.43
CA PHE A 126 16.42 -1.18 23.73
C PHE A 126 16.30 -2.51 24.47
N THR A 127 15.61 -3.49 23.84
CA THR A 127 15.39 -4.83 24.40
C THR A 127 16.31 -5.90 23.79
N GLY A 128 17.42 -5.46 23.14
CA GLY A 128 18.36 -6.37 22.49
C GLY A 128 18.01 -6.67 21.03
N ARG A 129 18.94 -7.34 20.36
CA ARG A 129 18.76 -7.73 18.95
C ARG A 129 17.81 -8.93 18.87
N LYS A 130 16.65 -8.75 18.25
CA LYS A 130 15.63 -9.79 18.09
C LYS A 130 15.78 -10.62 16.82
N THR A 131 16.67 -10.22 15.90
CA THR A 131 16.86 -10.85 14.59
C THR A 131 18.32 -11.25 14.41
N ASP A 132 18.59 -12.50 14.02
CA ASP A 132 19.93 -13.01 13.76
C ASP A 132 20.43 -12.71 12.33
N GLU A 133 19.58 -12.13 11.49
CA GLU A 133 19.91 -11.82 10.11
C GLU A 133 20.88 -10.63 10.00
N LYS A 134 21.78 -10.69 9.02
CA LYS A 134 22.71 -9.60 8.73
C LYS A 134 21.95 -8.38 8.19
N PHE A 135 22.26 -7.18 8.69
CA PHE A 135 21.64 -5.91 8.27
C PHE A 135 21.62 -5.72 6.74
N TRP A 136 22.72 -6.01 6.06
CA TRP A 136 22.82 -5.89 4.62
C TRP A 136 21.87 -6.83 3.86
N LYS A 137 21.64 -8.03 4.38
CA LYS A 137 20.69 -8.97 3.78
C LYS A 137 19.26 -8.43 3.91
N LEU A 138 18.93 -7.85 5.06
CA LEU A 138 17.63 -7.25 5.31
C LEU A 138 17.40 -6.01 4.43
N LEU A 139 18.43 -5.17 4.28
CA LEU A 139 18.37 -3.95 3.44
C LEU A 139 18.20 -4.27 1.94
N LEU A 140 18.87 -5.31 1.45
CA LEU A 140 18.83 -5.70 0.04
C LEU A 140 17.62 -6.57 -0.33
N ARG A 141 16.91 -7.10 0.65
CA ARG A 141 15.78 -8.00 0.48
C ARG A 141 14.62 -7.44 -0.37
N PRO A 142 14.25 -6.15 -0.32
CA PRO A 142 13.20 -5.59 -1.18
C PRO A 142 13.59 -5.52 -2.68
N PHE A 143 14.88 -5.39 -3.01
CA PHE A 143 15.29 -5.12 -4.39
C PHE A 143 14.92 -6.21 -5.41
N PRO A 144 15.07 -7.52 -5.14
CA PRO A 144 14.62 -8.56 -6.05
C PRO A 144 13.10 -8.52 -6.33
N LEU A 145 12.30 -7.97 -5.40
CA LEU A 145 10.86 -7.87 -5.58
C LEU A 145 10.44 -6.87 -6.66
N PHE A 146 11.29 -5.88 -6.99
CA PHE A 146 11.03 -5.00 -8.13
C PHE A 146 10.96 -5.74 -9.47
N LEU A 147 11.59 -6.91 -9.59
CA LEU A 147 11.51 -7.75 -10.79
C LEU A 147 10.17 -8.49 -10.91
N HIS A 148 9.39 -8.55 -9.84
CA HIS A 148 8.06 -9.16 -9.89
C HIS A 148 7.07 -8.23 -10.62
N PRO A 149 6.44 -8.68 -11.73
CA PRO A 149 5.64 -7.79 -12.60
C PRO A 149 4.49 -7.11 -11.87
N GLY A 150 3.84 -7.79 -10.91
CA GLY A 150 2.74 -7.20 -10.14
C GLY A 150 3.21 -6.08 -9.19
N ILE A 151 4.39 -6.25 -8.57
CA ILE A 151 4.96 -5.24 -7.66
C ILE A 151 5.49 -4.05 -8.48
N LEU A 152 6.18 -4.32 -9.60
CA LEU A 152 6.63 -3.27 -10.52
C LEU A 152 5.46 -2.45 -11.05
N TRP A 153 4.38 -3.11 -11.47
CA TRP A 153 3.15 -2.44 -11.90
C TRP A 153 2.59 -1.55 -10.78
N ALA A 154 2.48 -2.05 -9.56
CA ALA A 154 1.98 -1.29 -8.42
C ALA A 154 2.88 -0.08 -8.10
N CYS A 155 4.22 -0.24 -8.20
CA CYS A 155 5.19 0.85 -8.06
C CYS A 155 4.97 1.94 -9.12
N LEU A 156 4.76 1.56 -10.37
CA LEU A 156 4.52 2.50 -11.46
C LEU A 156 3.18 3.23 -11.29
N ILE A 157 2.09 2.50 -11.01
CA ILE A 157 0.75 3.08 -10.86
C ILE A 157 0.69 4.08 -9.71
N GLN A 158 1.25 3.75 -8.56
CA GLN A 158 1.22 4.62 -7.39
C GLN A 158 2.38 5.63 -7.38
N GLY A 159 3.60 5.15 -7.63
CA GLY A 159 4.79 5.97 -7.42
C GLY A 159 4.94 7.10 -8.42
N VAL A 160 4.59 6.85 -9.69
CA VAL A 160 4.75 7.86 -10.74
C VAL A 160 3.76 9.01 -10.57
N VAL A 161 2.49 8.73 -10.27
CA VAL A 161 1.50 9.81 -10.08
C VAL A 161 1.78 10.64 -8.81
N ILE A 162 2.35 10.01 -7.77
CA ILE A 162 2.84 10.76 -6.61
C ILE A 162 3.99 11.68 -7.02
N GLY A 163 4.91 11.20 -7.85
CA GLY A 163 5.99 12.02 -8.40
C GLY A 163 5.47 13.22 -9.19
N TRP A 164 4.42 13.05 -9.99
CA TRP A 164 3.77 14.17 -10.69
C TRP A 164 3.15 15.19 -9.74
N ALA A 165 2.52 14.74 -8.66
CA ALA A 165 1.97 15.63 -7.64
C ALA A 165 3.07 16.44 -6.94
N VAL A 166 4.22 15.80 -6.60
CA VAL A 166 5.39 16.49 -6.04
C VAL A 166 5.98 17.47 -7.06
N PHE A 167 6.08 17.07 -8.32
CA PHE A 167 6.56 17.95 -9.41
C PHE A 167 5.69 19.21 -9.53
N ILE A 168 4.36 19.06 -9.57
CA ILE A 168 3.44 20.21 -9.59
C ILE A 168 3.68 21.08 -8.36
N GLY A 169 3.84 20.49 -7.17
CA GLY A 169 4.13 21.24 -5.96
C GLY A 169 5.38 22.11 -6.06
N VAL A 170 6.46 21.58 -6.65
CA VAL A 170 7.71 22.34 -6.85
C VAL A 170 7.51 23.50 -7.83
N ILE A 171 6.73 23.28 -8.89
CA ILE A 171 6.56 24.31 -9.94
C ILE A 171 5.45 25.31 -9.63
N LEU A 172 4.59 25.06 -8.63
CA LEU A 172 3.53 26.02 -8.25
C LEU A 172 4.11 27.40 -7.93
N ALA A 173 5.15 27.46 -7.11
CA ALA A 173 5.84 28.71 -6.81
C ALA A 173 6.37 29.37 -8.09
N LEU A 174 7.01 28.61 -8.97
CA LEU A 174 7.57 29.13 -10.22
C LEU A 174 6.50 29.76 -11.15
N VAL A 175 5.31 29.18 -11.19
CA VAL A 175 4.21 29.60 -12.06
C VAL A 175 3.45 30.80 -11.48
N PHE A 176 3.24 30.81 -10.15
CA PHE A 176 2.36 31.81 -9.53
C PHE A 176 3.09 32.98 -8.86
N GLU A 177 4.30 32.78 -8.35
CA GLU A 177 5.14 33.85 -7.78
C GLU A 177 5.90 34.64 -8.87
N GLY A 178 6.00 34.04 -10.08
CA GLY A 178 6.58 34.72 -11.26
C GLY A 178 5.58 35.61 -12.02
N PRO A 179 6.10 36.32 -13.04
CA PRO A 179 5.24 37.12 -13.92
C PRO A 179 4.19 36.25 -14.61
N PRO A 180 2.97 36.69 -14.81
CA PRO A 180 2.44 38.05 -14.54
C PRO A 180 1.72 38.18 -13.20
N LEU A 181 1.55 37.11 -12.42
CA LEU A 181 0.68 37.10 -11.25
C LEU A 181 1.33 37.66 -9.98
N TRP A 182 2.64 37.45 -9.79
CA TRP A 182 3.40 37.93 -8.62
C TRP A 182 2.73 37.65 -7.29
N PHE A 183 2.25 36.41 -7.12
CA PHE A 183 1.65 35.98 -5.86
C PHE A 183 2.68 35.99 -4.73
N HIS A 184 2.24 36.37 -3.53
CA HIS A 184 3.03 36.19 -2.32
C HIS A 184 3.06 34.72 -1.90
N GLU A 185 4.05 34.35 -1.09
CA GLU A 185 4.25 32.97 -0.59
C GLU A 185 3.03 32.40 0.15
N ASP A 186 2.26 33.26 0.87
CA ASP A 186 1.03 32.84 1.53
C ASP A 186 -0.09 32.52 0.53
N GLN A 187 -0.19 33.28 -0.55
CA GLN A 187 -1.18 33.04 -1.61
C GLN A 187 -0.87 31.75 -2.37
N THR A 188 0.41 31.50 -2.65
CA THR A 188 0.87 30.23 -3.26
C THR A 188 0.61 29.06 -2.32
N GLY A 189 0.81 29.25 -1.01
CA GLY A 189 0.45 28.26 -0.01
C GLY A 189 -1.04 27.88 -0.04
N TYR A 190 -1.93 28.85 -0.24
CA TYR A 190 -3.38 28.58 -0.33
C TYR A 190 -3.78 27.70 -1.51
N LEU A 191 -3.02 27.64 -2.61
CA LEU A 191 -3.29 26.76 -3.74
C LEU A 191 -3.22 25.27 -3.35
N TYR A 192 -2.50 24.93 -2.30
CA TYR A 192 -2.52 23.55 -1.79
C TYR A 192 -3.83 23.15 -1.10
N SER A 193 -4.71 24.11 -0.81
CA SER A 193 -6.05 23.78 -0.30
C SER A 193 -6.90 23.03 -1.31
N GLY A 194 -6.76 23.32 -2.60
CA GLY A 194 -7.38 22.53 -3.67
C GLY A 194 -6.89 21.07 -3.68
N ALA A 195 -5.59 20.87 -3.52
CA ALA A 195 -5.02 19.54 -3.39
C ALA A 195 -5.53 18.78 -2.14
N PHE A 196 -5.69 19.46 -1.01
CA PHE A 196 -6.29 18.89 0.20
C PHE A 196 -7.74 18.45 -0.04
N ILE A 197 -8.57 19.35 -0.61
CA ILE A 197 -9.95 19.03 -0.96
C ILE A 197 -10.00 17.85 -1.94
N GLY A 198 -9.14 17.87 -2.97
CA GLY A 198 -9.00 16.77 -3.92
C GLY A 198 -8.65 15.44 -3.25
N SER A 199 -7.77 15.45 -2.24
CA SER A 199 -7.40 14.24 -1.50
C SER A 199 -8.57 13.67 -0.69
N MET A 200 -9.38 14.52 -0.07
CA MET A 200 -10.57 14.09 0.69
C MET A 200 -11.63 13.50 -0.24
N ILE A 201 -11.93 14.20 -1.35
CA ILE A 201 -12.84 13.69 -2.38
C ILE A 201 -12.32 12.36 -2.95
N GLY A 202 -11.03 12.29 -3.28
CA GLY A 202 -10.38 11.09 -3.80
C GLY A 202 -10.49 9.90 -2.84
N LEU A 203 -10.32 10.13 -1.54
CA LEU A 203 -10.43 9.07 -0.53
C LEU A 203 -11.87 8.53 -0.41
N ILE A 204 -12.87 9.41 -0.40
CA ILE A 204 -14.28 9.03 -0.37
C ILE A 204 -14.64 8.25 -1.64
N LEU A 205 -14.28 8.78 -2.81
CA LEU A 205 -14.52 8.14 -4.10
C LEU A 205 -13.82 6.78 -4.19
N ALA A 206 -12.56 6.70 -3.79
CA ALA A 206 -11.82 5.43 -3.79
C ALA A 206 -12.49 4.39 -2.90
N GLY A 207 -12.96 4.75 -1.70
CA GLY A 207 -13.67 3.84 -0.82
C GLY A 207 -14.96 3.32 -1.45
N VAL A 208 -15.84 4.22 -1.89
CA VAL A 208 -17.14 3.87 -2.49
C VAL A 208 -16.98 3.07 -3.77
N LEU A 209 -16.07 3.50 -4.66
CA LEU A 209 -15.85 2.82 -5.94
C LEU A 209 -15.20 1.44 -5.75
N THR A 210 -14.24 1.31 -4.83
CA THR A 210 -13.59 0.03 -4.54
C THR A 210 -14.62 -1.04 -4.16
N ASP A 211 -15.52 -0.73 -3.24
CA ASP A 211 -16.53 -1.68 -2.78
C ASP A 211 -17.58 -1.96 -3.85
N SER A 212 -18.03 -0.93 -4.53
CA SER A 212 -19.05 -1.04 -5.58
C SER A 212 -18.54 -1.84 -6.77
N MET A 213 -17.31 -1.55 -7.24
CA MET A 213 -16.69 -2.25 -8.37
C MET A 213 -16.38 -3.70 -8.02
N THR A 214 -15.87 -3.97 -6.82
CA THR A 214 -15.62 -5.33 -6.37
C THR A 214 -16.91 -6.15 -6.35
N LYS A 215 -17.99 -5.63 -5.76
CA LYS A 215 -19.29 -6.29 -5.73
C LYS A 215 -19.83 -6.54 -7.14
N PHE A 216 -19.73 -5.56 -8.03
CA PHE A 216 -20.15 -5.67 -9.42
C PHE A 216 -19.39 -6.75 -10.17
N MET A 217 -18.05 -6.76 -10.06
CA MET A 217 -17.19 -7.73 -10.75
C MET A 217 -17.36 -9.15 -10.21
N VAL A 218 -17.50 -9.33 -8.89
CA VAL A 218 -17.80 -10.64 -8.28
C VAL A 218 -19.16 -11.17 -8.79
N LYS A 219 -20.15 -10.30 -8.90
CA LYS A 219 -21.46 -10.67 -9.45
C LYS A 219 -21.37 -11.09 -10.92
N LEU A 220 -20.55 -10.40 -11.71
CA LEU A 220 -20.32 -10.72 -13.12
C LEU A 220 -19.52 -12.02 -13.29
N ASN A 221 -18.59 -12.31 -12.38
CA ASN A 221 -17.72 -13.49 -12.39
C ASN A 221 -18.31 -14.69 -11.60
N ARG A 222 -19.63 -14.84 -11.61
CA ARG A 222 -20.34 -15.97 -10.98
C ARG A 222 -20.00 -16.18 -9.50
N GLY A 223 -19.74 -15.12 -8.75
CA GLY A 223 -19.45 -15.18 -7.32
C GLY A 223 -17.98 -15.44 -6.95
N LYS A 224 -17.09 -15.63 -7.92
CA LYS A 224 -15.65 -15.80 -7.67
C LYS A 224 -14.96 -14.44 -7.55
N TYR A 225 -14.19 -14.26 -6.48
CA TYR A 225 -13.37 -13.07 -6.27
C TYR A 225 -11.97 -13.28 -6.88
N GLU A 226 -11.49 -12.27 -7.60
CA GLU A 226 -10.13 -12.23 -8.18
C GLU A 226 -9.46 -10.89 -7.78
N PRO A 227 -8.17 -10.88 -7.39
CA PRO A 227 -7.48 -9.65 -7.00
C PRO A 227 -7.36 -8.62 -8.13
N GLU A 228 -7.47 -9.07 -9.38
CA GLU A 228 -7.47 -8.24 -10.59
C GLU A 228 -8.65 -7.26 -10.66
N PHE A 229 -9.71 -7.50 -9.90
CA PHE A 229 -10.85 -6.56 -9.83
C PHE A 229 -10.46 -5.21 -9.26
N ARG A 230 -9.37 -5.16 -8.48
CA ARG A 230 -8.79 -3.90 -7.96
C ARG A 230 -8.15 -3.06 -9.07
N ILE A 231 -7.69 -3.69 -10.16
CA ILE A 231 -7.09 -3.00 -11.31
C ILE A 231 -8.11 -2.08 -12.01
N LEU A 232 -9.41 -2.40 -11.93
CA LEU A 232 -10.46 -1.58 -12.53
C LEU A 232 -10.48 -0.14 -11.97
N LEU A 233 -10.03 0.04 -10.73
CA LEU A 233 -9.93 1.37 -10.12
C LEU A 233 -8.90 2.28 -10.85
N VAL A 234 -7.93 1.69 -11.54
CA VAL A 234 -6.93 2.42 -12.33
C VAL A 234 -7.55 3.14 -13.53
N VAL A 235 -8.73 2.71 -14.01
CA VAL A 235 -9.46 3.44 -15.07
C VAL A 235 -9.87 4.84 -14.56
N PHE A 236 -10.32 4.93 -13.32
CA PHE A 236 -10.64 6.23 -12.71
C PHE A 236 -9.39 7.07 -12.48
N GLN A 237 -8.28 6.44 -12.04
CA GLN A 237 -6.99 7.12 -11.97
C GLN A 237 -6.58 7.69 -13.34
N LEU A 238 -6.71 6.92 -14.42
CA LEU A 238 -6.40 7.37 -15.77
C LEU A 238 -7.19 8.64 -16.11
N VAL A 239 -8.51 8.61 -15.90
CA VAL A 239 -9.39 9.74 -16.24
C VAL A 239 -9.02 10.97 -15.44
N PHE A 240 -8.98 10.86 -14.09
CA PHE A 240 -8.75 12.01 -13.22
C PHE A 240 -7.31 12.55 -13.32
N ALA A 241 -6.30 11.67 -13.31
CA ALA A 241 -4.91 12.09 -13.38
C ALA A 241 -4.56 12.74 -14.73
N CYS A 242 -4.99 12.13 -15.86
CA CYS A 242 -4.72 12.71 -17.17
C CYS A 242 -5.49 14.01 -17.39
N MET A 243 -6.77 14.07 -17.02
CA MET A 243 -7.56 15.29 -17.08
C MET A 243 -6.91 16.41 -16.24
N GLY A 244 -6.43 16.05 -15.05
CA GLY A 244 -5.73 16.98 -14.17
C GLY A 244 -4.43 17.48 -14.78
N LEU A 245 -3.55 16.60 -15.27
CA LEU A 245 -2.25 16.97 -15.85
C LEU A 245 -2.40 17.81 -17.12
N TYR A 246 -3.26 17.40 -18.06
CA TYR A 246 -3.49 18.15 -19.29
C TYR A 246 -4.16 19.50 -19.01
N GLY A 247 -5.18 19.50 -18.13
CA GLY A 247 -5.90 20.73 -17.75
C GLY A 247 -5.01 21.71 -17.00
N PHE A 248 -4.19 21.25 -16.06
CA PHE A 248 -3.21 22.08 -15.38
C PHE A 248 -2.22 22.70 -16.38
N GLY A 249 -1.64 21.89 -17.26
CA GLY A 249 -0.70 22.38 -18.27
C GLY A 249 -1.28 23.43 -19.21
N TRP A 250 -2.54 23.24 -19.61
CA TRP A 250 -3.22 24.18 -20.48
C TRP A 250 -3.57 25.50 -19.78
N THR A 251 -4.08 25.43 -18.57
CA THR A 251 -4.55 26.61 -17.81
C THR A 251 -3.40 27.37 -17.17
N ALA A 252 -2.42 26.68 -16.59
CA ALA A 252 -1.26 27.31 -15.97
C ALA A 252 -0.29 27.95 -16.98
N SER A 253 -0.32 27.54 -18.26
CA SER A 253 0.49 28.18 -19.30
C SER A 253 -0.06 29.55 -19.76
N ASN A 254 -1.30 29.89 -19.48
CA ASN A 254 -1.97 31.11 -19.90
C ASN A 254 -2.71 31.76 -18.73
N THR A 255 -1.98 32.10 -17.68
CA THR A 255 -2.51 32.71 -16.44
C THR A 255 -3.21 34.04 -16.63
N MET A 256 -2.94 34.77 -17.73
CA MET A 256 -3.67 36.00 -18.08
C MET A 256 -5.06 35.71 -18.64
N LYS A 257 -5.25 34.59 -19.32
CA LYS A 257 -6.53 34.22 -19.95
C LYS A 257 -7.45 33.48 -19.00
N TYR A 258 -6.87 32.65 -18.17
CA TYR A 258 -7.61 31.77 -17.24
C TYR A 258 -7.44 32.28 -15.82
N HIS A 259 -8.54 32.27 -15.07
CA HIS A 259 -8.51 32.60 -13.65
C HIS A 259 -7.60 31.63 -12.88
N TRP A 260 -6.84 32.11 -11.90
CA TRP A 260 -5.87 31.36 -11.11
C TRP A 260 -6.46 30.10 -10.42
N LEU A 261 -7.77 30.10 -10.18
CA LEU A 261 -8.47 28.96 -9.57
C LEU A 261 -8.53 27.73 -10.48
N LEU A 262 -8.51 27.92 -11.83
CA LEU A 262 -8.62 26.78 -12.77
C LEU A 262 -7.44 25.81 -12.69
N PRO A 263 -6.17 26.24 -12.71
CA PRO A 263 -5.04 25.35 -12.47
C PRO A 263 -5.15 24.61 -11.13
N ASP A 264 -5.63 25.26 -10.08
CA ASP A 264 -5.81 24.67 -8.75
C ASP A 264 -6.86 23.55 -8.78
N VAL A 265 -7.99 23.73 -9.45
CA VAL A 265 -9.00 22.68 -9.67
C VAL A 265 -8.40 21.49 -10.42
N PHE A 266 -7.59 21.74 -11.46
CA PHE A 266 -6.94 20.64 -12.19
C PHE A 266 -5.87 19.94 -11.33
N PHE A 267 -5.19 20.66 -10.46
CA PHE A 267 -4.31 20.06 -9.47
C PHE A 267 -5.09 19.15 -8.51
N ALA A 268 -6.26 19.56 -8.03
CA ALA A 268 -7.15 18.71 -7.25
C ALA A 268 -7.52 17.40 -8.00
N PHE A 269 -7.77 17.46 -9.32
CA PHE A 269 -8.03 16.26 -10.12
C PHE A 269 -6.82 15.32 -10.20
N VAL A 270 -5.59 15.85 -10.31
CA VAL A 270 -4.37 15.01 -10.22
C VAL A 270 -4.32 14.27 -8.89
N ILE A 271 -4.63 14.96 -7.79
CA ILE A 271 -4.63 14.38 -6.45
C ILE A 271 -5.74 13.33 -6.28
N ILE A 272 -6.94 13.56 -6.82
CA ILE A 272 -7.98 12.52 -6.85
C ILE A 272 -7.47 11.26 -7.55
N GLY A 273 -6.88 11.41 -8.74
CA GLY A 273 -6.27 10.30 -9.48
C GLY A 273 -5.15 9.61 -8.70
N MET A 274 -4.31 10.38 -8.01
CA MET A 274 -3.25 9.85 -7.14
C MET A 274 -3.79 8.97 -6.03
N VAL A 275 -4.83 9.40 -5.34
CA VAL A 275 -5.46 8.63 -4.25
C VAL A 275 -6.08 7.35 -4.80
N MET A 276 -6.78 7.42 -5.94
CA MET A 276 -7.35 6.25 -6.61
C MET A 276 -6.30 5.19 -6.94
N GLY A 277 -5.17 5.61 -7.53
CA GLY A 277 -4.06 4.73 -7.86
C GLY A 277 -3.36 4.14 -6.64
N ALA A 278 -3.19 4.94 -5.58
CA ALA A 278 -2.61 4.49 -4.33
C ALA A 278 -3.45 3.40 -3.66
N VAL A 279 -4.77 3.58 -3.63
CA VAL A 279 -5.71 2.57 -3.10
C VAL A 279 -5.71 1.32 -3.96
N ALA A 280 -5.78 1.46 -5.30
CA ALA A 280 -5.74 0.33 -6.23
C ALA A 280 -4.48 -0.54 -6.06
N ALA A 281 -3.30 0.09 -6.08
CA ALA A 281 -2.01 -0.58 -5.95
C ALA A 281 -1.86 -1.27 -4.59
N SER A 282 -2.22 -0.58 -3.51
CA SER A 282 -2.11 -1.12 -2.15
C SER A 282 -3.02 -2.32 -1.93
N LEU A 283 -4.28 -2.24 -2.37
CA LEU A 283 -5.23 -3.35 -2.25
C LEU A 283 -4.84 -4.53 -3.14
N TYR A 284 -4.37 -4.26 -4.36
CA TYR A 284 -3.87 -5.33 -5.24
C TYR A 284 -2.72 -6.11 -4.59
N ILE A 285 -1.74 -5.43 -3.99
CA ILE A 285 -0.62 -6.09 -3.30
C ILE A 285 -1.13 -6.98 -2.15
N VAL A 286 -2.04 -6.48 -1.33
CA VAL A 286 -2.58 -7.24 -0.20
C VAL A 286 -3.35 -8.47 -0.68
N ASP A 287 -4.22 -8.30 -1.68
CA ASP A 287 -5.08 -9.38 -2.19
C ASP A 287 -4.28 -10.41 -3.01
N ALA A 288 -3.37 -9.96 -3.87
CA ALA A 288 -2.49 -10.83 -4.64
C ALA A 288 -1.57 -11.66 -3.74
N HIS A 289 -1.10 -11.06 -2.63
CA HIS A 289 -0.24 -11.77 -1.69
C HIS A 289 -0.94 -12.94 -0.98
N ARG A 290 -2.20 -12.77 -0.59
CA ARG A 290 -3.01 -13.86 -0.02
C ARG A 290 -3.16 -15.03 -0.98
N MET A 291 -3.28 -14.76 -2.28
CA MET A 291 -3.38 -15.79 -3.32
C MET A 291 -2.03 -16.43 -3.64
N LEU A 292 -0.93 -15.68 -3.59
CA LEU A 292 0.41 -16.19 -3.88
C LEU A 292 0.91 -17.18 -2.83
N GLN A 293 0.51 -17.04 -1.56
CA GLN A 293 0.83 -18.00 -0.50
C GLN A 293 0.23 -19.38 -0.76
N SER A 294 -0.83 -19.49 -1.54
CA SER A 294 -1.48 -20.76 -1.88
C SER A 294 -0.95 -21.41 -3.17
N SER A 295 0.01 -20.80 -3.87
CA SER A 295 0.54 -21.32 -5.14
C SER A 295 1.83 -22.12 -4.97
N PRO A 296 1.90 -23.39 -5.43
CA PRO A 296 3.08 -24.27 -5.27
C PRO A 296 4.34 -23.76 -6.00
N VAL A 297 4.18 -23.01 -7.08
CA VAL A 297 5.30 -22.43 -7.86
C VAL A 297 6.01 -21.32 -7.08
N MET A 298 5.26 -20.54 -6.34
CA MET A 298 5.82 -19.46 -5.53
C MET A 298 6.43 -19.97 -4.21
N CYS A 299 6.02 -21.14 -3.77
CA CYS A 299 6.62 -21.82 -2.60
C CYS A 299 8.12 -22.09 -2.81
N GLN A 300 8.58 -22.33 -4.05
CA GLN A 300 10.00 -22.49 -4.36
C GLN A 300 10.77 -21.18 -4.34
N VAL A 301 10.19 -20.06 -4.83
CA VAL A 301 10.83 -18.74 -4.79
C VAL A 301 10.77 -18.18 -3.35
N THR A 302 9.69 -18.44 -2.63
CA THR A 302 9.51 -18.03 -1.23
C THR A 302 10.37 -18.87 -0.28
N SER A 303 10.65 -20.15 -0.59
CA SER A 303 11.59 -20.99 0.15
C SER A 303 13.04 -20.49 0.07
N LEU A 304 13.38 -19.77 -1.02
CA LEU A 304 14.68 -19.08 -1.13
C LEU A 304 14.73 -17.75 -0.35
N MET A 305 13.55 -17.18 -0.07
CA MET A 305 13.35 -15.91 0.65
C MET A 305 12.57 -16.13 1.97
N ILE A 306 13.07 -17.03 2.78
CA ILE A 306 12.55 -17.38 4.11
C ILE A 306 11.77 -16.24 4.77
N THR A 307 10.49 -16.50 5.02
CA THR A 307 9.52 -15.87 5.94
C THR A 307 8.40 -15.02 5.32
N GLY A 308 7.21 -15.30 5.79
CA GLY A 308 5.87 -14.88 5.45
C GLY A 308 5.48 -13.39 5.47
N GLU A 309 6.39 -12.47 5.13
CA GLU A 309 6.11 -11.03 5.18
C GLU A 309 6.34 -10.29 3.83
N ILE A 310 6.14 -11.00 2.72
CA ILE A 310 6.33 -10.42 1.37
C ILE A 310 5.47 -9.17 1.14
N ALA A 311 4.30 -9.04 1.79
CA ALA A 311 3.47 -7.86 1.69
C ALA A 311 4.17 -6.61 2.24
N ILE A 312 4.85 -6.73 3.39
CA ILE A 312 5.61 -5.62 4.01
C ILE A 312 6.76 -5.21 3.10
N GLU A 313 7.47 -6.18 2.52
CA GLU A 313 8.57 -5.93 1.60
C GLU A 313 8.08 -5.27 0.31
N ALA A 314 6.93 -5.69 -0.23
CA ALA A 314 6.31 -5.07 -1.38
C ALA A 314 5.89 -3.61 -1.09
N PHE A 315 5.34 -3.32 0.09
CA PHE A 315 5.09 -1.94 0.51
C PHE A 315 6.39 -1.13 0.67
N THR A 316 7.46 -1.75 1.13
CA THR A 316 8.78 -1.12 1.20
C THR A 316 9.29 -0.75 -0.18
N CYS A 317 9.12 -1.64 -1.19
CA CYS A 317 9.42 -1.33 -2.59
C CYS A 317 8.65 -0.12 -3.10
N LEU A 318 7.33 -0.05 -2.81
CA LEU A 318 6.51 1.11 -3.17
C LEU A 318 7.03 2.41 -2.56
N LEU A 319 7.42 2.37 -1.28
CA LEU A 319 7.96 3.54 -0.57
C LEU A 319 9.30 3.98 -1.16
N ILE A 320 10.21 3.04 -1.42
CA ILE A 320 11.51 3.32 -2.03
C ILE A 320 11.31 3.93 -3.40
N PHE A 321 10.50 3.29 -4.25
CA PHE A 321 10.27 3.75 -5.62
C PHE A 321 9.70 5.17 -5.67
N LYS A 322 8.59 5.43 -4.96
CA LYS A 322 7.95 6.75 -4.99
C LYS A 322 8.86 7.87 -4.51
N ASN A 323 9.64 7.62 -3.43
CA ASN A 323 10.53 8.62 -2.86
C ASN A 323 11.74 8.88 -3.77
N MET A 324 12.35 7.83 -4.33
CA MET A 324 13.47 7.97 -5.25
C MET A 324 13.05 8.63 -6.57
N PHE A 325 11.88 8.24 -7.10
CA PHE A 325 11.34 8.86 -8.31
C PHE A 325 11.03 10.35 -8.11
N SER A 326 10.35 10.69 -7.00
CA SER A 326 10.07 12.10 -6.67
C SER A 326 11.34 12.91 -6.44
N PHE A 327 12.33 12.32 -5.77
CA PHE A 327 13.63 12.95 -5.56
C PHE A 327 14.32 13.30 -6.89
N VAL A 328 14.42 12.34 -7.82
CA VAL A 328 15.01 12.56 -9.13
C VAL A 328 14.26 13.65 -9.89
N LEU A 329 12.92 13.62 -9.88
CA LEU A 329 12.10 14.63 -10.56
C LEU A 329 12.34 16.05 -10.02
N THR A 330 12.54 16.19 -8.72
CA THR A 330 12.78 17.50 -8.09
C THR A 330 14.05 18.19 -8.64
N PHE A 331 15.09 17.41 -8.97
CA PHE A 331 16.32 17.97 -9.56
C PHE A 331 16.10 18.54 -10.96
N PHE A 332 15.26 17.91 -11.74
CA PHE A 332 15.03 18.30 -13.14
C PHE A 332 13.82 19.22 -13.33
N ALA A 333 13.02 19.42 -12.28
CA ALA A 333 11.75 20.13 -12.38
C ALA A 333 11.91 21.55 -12.92
N TYR A 334 12.85 22.30 -12.39
CA TYR A 334 13.11 23.68 -12.80
C TYR A 334 13.60 23.77 -14.26
N ASP A 335 14.63 23.00 -14.61
CA ASP A 335 15.23 23.01 -15.94
C ASP A 335 14.22 22.57 -16.99
N TRP A 336 13.45 21.52 -16.70
CA TRP A 336 12.43 21.01 -17.61
C TRP A 336 11.34 22.04 -17.89
N MET A 337 10.96 22.79 -16.86
CA MET A 337 10.00 23.89 -17.00
C MET A 337 10.58 25.10 -17.75
N ALA A 338 11.82 25.47 -17.46
CA ALA A 338 12.47 26.61 -18.08
C ALA A 338 12.68 26.42 -19.60
N TYR A 339 13.09 25.20 -20.01
CA TYR A 339 13.32 24.89 -21.43
C TYR A 339 12.06 24.47 -22.18
N GLY A 340 11.17 23.67 -21.54
CA GLY A 340 10.02 23.09 -22.20
C GLY A 340 8.73 23.90 -22.09
N GLY A 341 8.65 24.79 -21.12
CA GLY A 341 7.42 25.49 -20.75
C GLY A 341 6.38 24.60 -20.08
N VAL A 342 5.45 25.21 -19.34
CA VAL A 342 4.44 24.51 -18.54
C VAL A 342 3.59 23.56 -19.36
N LYS A 343 3.06 24.04 -20.48
CA LYS A 343 2.13 23.29 -21.32
C LYS A 343 2.76 22.01 -21.88
N HIS A 344 3.93 22.12 -22.49
CA HIS A 344 4.59 20.98 -23.13
C HIS A 344 4.98 19.93 -22.09
N THR A 345 5.58 20.35 -20.99
CA THR A 345 5.97 19.45 -19.90
C THR A 345 4.77 18.69 -19.35
N MET A 346 3.65 19.36 -19.06
CA MET A 346 2.46 18.69 -18.53
C MET A 346 1.79 17.75 -19.53
N ILE A 347 1.84 18.04 -20.83
CA ILE A 347 1.38 17.11 -21.88
C ILE A 347 2.24 15.85 -21.89
N VAL A 348 3.55 15.97 -21.79
CA VAL A 348 4.46 14.81 -21.73
C VAL A 348 4.17 13.97 -20.50
N LEU A 349 4.05 14.59 -19.31
CA LEU A 349 3.74 13.88 -18.06
C LEU A 349 2.39 13.15 -18.13
N GLY A 350 1.36 13.82 -18.66
CA GLY A 350 0.04 13.21 -18.86
C GLY A 350 0.07 12.02 -19.82
N SER A 351 0.86 12.12 -20.89
CA SER A 351 1.01 11.03 -21.86
C SER A 351 1.76 9.81 -21.26
N ILE A 352 2.80 10.06 -20.47
CA ILE A 352 3.51 9.01 -19.73
C ILE A 352 2.54 8.33 -18.73
N GLN A 353 1.76 9.12 -18.00
CA GLN A 353 0.77 8.59 -17.05
C GLN A 353 -0.28 7.72 -17.76
N ALA A 354 -0.77 8.17 -18.92
CA ALA A 354 -1.70 7.38 -19.72
C ALA A 354 -1.08 6.04 -20.17
N GLY A 355 0.16 6.07 -20.64
CA GLY A 355 0.92 4.87 -21.01
C GLY A 355 1.06 3.89 -19.84
N ILE A 356 1.41 4.38 -18.65
CA ILE A 356 1.54 3.55 -17.44
C ILE A 356 0.20 2.93 -17.05
N CYS A 357 -0.90 3.70 -17.08
CA CYS A 357 -2.22 3.14 -16.81
C CYS A 357 -2.62 2.07 -17.84
N CYS A 358 -2.22 2.21 -19.10
CA CYS A 358 -2.46 1.20 -20.13
C CYS A 358 -1.71 -0.13 -19.88
N LEU A 359 -0.61 -0.12 -19.12
CA LEU A 359 0.08 -1.35 -18.69
C LEU A 359 -0.80 -2.22 -17.77
N SER A 360 -1.90 -1.70 -17.26
CA SER A 360 -2.89 -2.48 -16.50
C SER A 360 -3.65 -3.48 -17.39
N ILE A 361 -3.75 -3.22 -18.70
CA ILE A 361 -4.44 -4.11 -19.66
C ILE A 361 -3.75 -5.48 -19.77
N PRO A 362 -2.43 -5.57 -20.03
CA PRO A 362 -1.75 -6.85 -20.03
C PRO A 362 -1.79 -7.54 -18.66
N MET A 363 -1.73 -6.79 -17.55
CA MET A 363 -1.84 -7.37 -16.20
C MET A 363 -3.16 -8.11 -16.00
N CYS A 364 -4.29 -7.56 -16.49
CA CYS A 364 -5.59 -8.25 -16.46
C CYS A 364 -5.64 -9.49 -17.37
N LYS A 365 -4.85 -9.52 -18.45
CA LYS A 365 -4.92 -10.57 -19.48
C LYS A 365 -3.97 -11.74 -19.23
N PHE A 366 -2.80 -11.46 -18.64
CA PHE A 366 -1.74 -12.44 -18.40
C PHE A 366 -1.78 -13.03 -16.99
N SER A 367 -2.70 -12.60 -16.13
CA SER A 367 -2.93 -13.30 -14.88
C SER A 367 -3.42 -14.73 -15.19
N PRO A 368 -2.76 -15.76 -14.66
CA PRO A 368 -3.14 -17.14 -14.97
C PRO A 368 -4.58 -17.37 -14.48
N ARG A 369 -5.49 -17.49 -15.44
CA ARG A 369 -6.84 -17.98 -15.20
C ARG A 369 -6.72 -19.40 -14.65
N ARG A 370 -6.91 -19.54 -13.36
CA ARG A 370 -7.07 -20.85 -12.70
C ARG A 370 -8.53 -21.15 -12.44
#